data_c5fcee8ac1a0d9a2e4bba1034f727b98
#
_entry.id   c5fcee8ac1a0d9a2e4bba1034f727b98
#
_cell.length_a   1.000
_cell.length_b   1.000
_cell.length_c   1.000
_cell.angle_alpha   90.00
_cell.angle_beta   90.00
_cell.angle_gamma   90.00
#
_symmetry.space_group_name_H-M   'P 1'
#
loop_
_entity.id
_entity.type
_entity.pdbx_description
1 polymer ?
#
loop_
_entity_poly.entity_id
_entity_poly.type
_entity_poly.pdbx_seq_one_letter_code
_entity_poly.pdbx_strand_id
1 'polypeptide(L)'
;SRGSFRSEKRVGKVKAYKAEDRKKAEDRKNRHLDPEKRSEDRRRAAENKKGYSTFVKKRTNTSFSKAKEGAIPDDKVRINKFLAQGGTCSRREAEKFVTAGAVTINGKVVTELSYKVSPSDLVKFNGQTIRGEKKKYILLNKPKDFITTTSDDRDRKTVMQLVENACSERIYPVGRLDRNTTGLLLFTNDGELAKKLVHPKHGVRKIYHVTLDKKLAKHHLAAIEKGITLDDGPAPVDSVSYIEGASHEQVGIEIHIGRNRIVRRIFESFGYKIMHLDRVVFGSLTKKDVKRGSWKSLDKKEVDLLRML
;
A
#
# COMPACT_ATOMS: atom_id res chain seq x y z
N SER A 1 3.52 -27.12 52.58
CA SER A 1 2.09 -26.72 52.41
C SER A 1 1.92 -25.30 51.88
N ARG A 2 2.61 -24.95 50.77
CA ARG A 2 2.45 -23.62 50.10
C ARG A 2 1.88 -23.69 48.66
N GLY A 3 1.39 -24.85 48.22
CA GLY A 3 0.90 -25.09 46.85
C GLY A 3 -0.61 -24.98 46.64
N SER A 4 -1.41 -25.09 47.69
CA SER A 4 -2.88 -25.20 47.57
C SER A 4 -3.62 -23.86 47.44
N PHE A 5 -3.11 -22.77 48.04
CA PHE A 5 -3.79 -21.47 48.06
C PHE A 5 -3.74 -20.68 46.73
N ARG A 6 -2.87 -21.05 45.79
CA ARG A 6 -2.78 -20.36 44.50
C ARG A 6 -3.73 -20.89 43.42
N SER A 7 -4.16 -22.16 43.54
CA SER A 7 -5.08 -22.79 42.58
C SER A 7 -6.53 -22.34 42.77
N GLU A 8 -6.97 -22.18 44.01
CA GLU A 8 -8.36 -21.79 44.32
C GLU A 8 -8.68 -20.34 43.89
N LYS A 9 -7.73 -19.38 44.02
CA LYS A 9 -7.91 -18.00 43.53
C LYS A 9 -8.01 -17.90 42.03
N ARG A 10 -7.37 -18.79 41.27
CA ARG A 10 -7.46 -18.82 39.78
C ARG A 10 -8.80 -19.41 39.32
N VAL A 11 -9.30 -20.45 39.98
CA VAL A 11 -10.59 -21.07 39.63
C VAL A 11 -11.76 -20.14 39.96
N GLY A 12 -11.68 -19.36 41.04
CA GLY A 12 -12.68 -18.39 41.43
C GLY A 12 -12.79 -17.24 40.41
N LYS A 13 -11.65 -16.72 39.90
CA LYS A 13 -11.65 -15.64 38.85
C LYS A 13 -12.21 -16.13 37.53
N VAL A 14 -11.92 -17.35 37.08
CA VAL A 14 -12.46 -17.90 35.83
C VAL A 14 -13.97 -18.16 35.92
N LYS A 15 -14.48 -18.59 37.10
CA LYS A 15 -15.93 -18.71 37.33
C LYS A 15 -16.64 -17.39 37.32
N ALA A 16 -16.05 -16.33 37.89
CA ALA A 16 -16.62 -14.97 37.89
C ALA A 16 -16.72 -14.39 36.47
N TYR A 17 -15.68 -14.52 35.65
CA TYR A 17 -15.70 -14.09 34.23
C TYR A 17 -16.77 -14.80 33.40
N LYS A 18 -16.93 -16.12 33.57
CA LYS A 18 -17.98 -16.89 32.88
C LYS A 18 -19.41 -16.53 33.33
N ALA A 19 -19.59 -16.11 34.57
CA ALA A 19 -20.88 -15.66 35.08
C ALA A 19 -21.24 -14.26 34.51
N GLU A 20 -20.27 -13.37 34.39
CA GLU A 20 -20.45 -12.03 33.82
C GLU A 20 -20.77 -12.05 32.33
N ASP A 21 -20.13 -12.93 31.57
CA ASP A 21 -20.40 -13.14 30.15
C ASP A 21 -21.78 -13.76 29.89
N ARG A 22 -22.22 -14.70 30.78
CA ARG A 22 -23.60 -15.24 30.73
C ARG A 22 -24.63 -14.17 30.99
N LYS A 23 -24.42 -13.30 32.00
CA LYS A 23 -25.31 -12.19 32.31
C LYS A 23 -25.40 -11.18 31.16
N LYS A 24 -24.27 -10.85 30.52
CA LYS A 24 -24.23 -9.97 29.33
C LYS A 24 -24.93 -10.61 28.12
N ALA A 25 -24.88 -11.92 27.97
CA ALA A 25 -25.58 -12.65 26.89
C ALA A 25 -27.09 -12.73 27.13
N GLU A 26 -27.53 -12.85 28.39
CA GLU A 26 -28.93 -12.85 28.80
C GLU A 26 -29.53 -11.45 28.69
N ASP A 27 -28.82 -10.40 29.09
CA ASP A 27 -29.20 -8.99 28.91
C ASP A 27 -29.34 -8.63 27.44
N ARG A 28 -28.52 -9.22 26.54
CA ARG A 28 -28.68 -9.03 25.08
C ARG A 28 -29.95 -9.70 24.53
N LYS A 29 -30.33 -10.87 25.03
CA LYS A 29 -31.57 -11.57 24.66
C LYS A 29 -32.81 -10.83 25.15
N ASN A 30 -32.77 -10.30 26.39
CA ASN A 30 -33.90 -9.61 26.97
C ASN A 30 -34.09 -8.17 26.40
N ARG A 31 -33.07 -7.54 25.83
CA ARG A 31 -33.19 -6.25 25.13
C ARG A 31 -34.19 -6.27 23.96
N HIS A 32 -34.43 -7.43 23.34
CA HIS A 32 -35.43 -7.56 22.27
C HIS A 32 -36.89 -7.66 22.76
N LEU A 33 -37.11 -7.83 24.07
CA LEU A 33 -38.44 -8.02 24.66
C LEU A 33 -39.01 -6.76 25.30
N ASP A 34 -38.22 -5.68 25.44
CA ASP A 34 -38.61 -4.44 26.08
C ASP A 34 -39.17 -3.42 25.03
N PRO A 35 -40.49 -3.12 25.05
CA PRO A 35 -41.11 -2.23 24.07
C PRO A 35 -40.59 -0.79 24.11
N GLU A 36 -40.20 -0.28 25.26
CA GLU A 36 -39.69 1.10 25.42
C GLU A 36 -38.30 1.25 24.80
N LYS A 37 -37.42 0.30 25.02
CA LYS A 37 -36.09 0.31 24.38
C LYS A 37 -36.14 0.14 22.86
N ARG A 38 -37.15 -0.59 22.35
CA ARG A 38 -37.42 -0.66 20.89
C ARG A 38 -37.85 0.70 20.29
N SER A 39 -38.55 1.51 21.05
CA SER A 39 -38.96 2.84 20.60
C SER A 39 -37.79 3.82 20.58
N GLU A 40 -36.88 3.76 21.56
CA GLU A 40 -35.64 4.55 21.59
C GLU A 40 -34.67 4.21 20.49
N ASP A 41 -34.46 2.92 20.23
CA ASP A 41 -33.59 2.46 19.12
C ASP A 41 -34.15 2.86 17.74
N ARG A 42 -35.50 2.83 17.59
CA ARG A 42 -36.16 3.33 16.36
C ARG A 42 -36.04 4.86 16.22
N ARG A 43 -36.11 5.63 17.29
CA ARG A 43 -35.89 7.09 17.28
C ARG A 43 -34.44 7.42 16.92
N ARG A 44 -33.44 6.76 17.56
CA ARG A 44 -32.01 6.92 17.22
C ARG A 44 -31.71 6.53 15.78
N ALA A 45 -32.30 5.46 15.28
CA ALA A 45 -32.15 5.05 13.87
C ALA A 45 -32.79 6.05 12.89
N ALA A 46 -33.90 6.69 13.25
CA ALA A 46 -34.56 7.72 12.45
C ALA A 46 -33.78 9.06 12.45
N GLU A 47 -33.20 9.46 13.60
CA GLU A 47 -32.32 10.62 13.69
C GLU A 47 -31.02 10.45 12.91
N ASN A 48 -30.40 9.25 12.95
CA ASN A 48 -29.25 8.92 12.13
C ASN A 48 -29.57 8.93 10.63
N LYS A 49 -30.77 8.47 10.21
CA LYS A 49 -31.21 8.58 8.81
C LYS A 49 -31.44 10.03 8.37
N LYS A 50 -31.95 10.91 9.23
CA LYS A 50 -32.10 12.35 8.94
C LYS A 50 -30.73 13.04 8.83
N GLY A 51 -29.77 12.72 9.71
CA GLY A 51 -28.40 13.22 9.64
C GLY A 51 -27.67 12.79 8.36
N TYR A 52 -27.86 11.53 7.94
CA TYR A 52 -27.27 11.02 6.70
C TYR A 52 -27.90 11.66 5.46
N SER A 53 -29.22 11.89 5.45
CA SER A 53 -29.93 12.56 4.35
C SER A 53 -29.52 14.02 4.17
N THR A 54 -29.28 14.76 5.26
CA THR A 54 -28.77 16.15 5.20
C THR A 54 -27.33 16.22 4.77
N PHE A 55 -26.49 15.23 5.13
CA PHE A 55 -25.10 15.15 4.69
C PHE A 55 -24.99 14.81 3.18
N VAL A 56 -25.85 13.93 2.69
CA VAL A 56 -25.91 13.59 1.25
C VAL A 56 -26.44 14.78 0.44
N LYS A 57 -27.49 15.49 0.90
CA LYS A 57 -28.01 16.70 0.22
C LYS A 57 -27.01 17.86 0.15
N LYS A 58 -26.11 18.01 1.15
CA LYS A 58 -25.05 19.04 1.13
C LYS A 58 -23.92 18.74 0.14
N ARG A 59 -23.73 17.46 -0.26
CA ARG A 59 -22.72 17.05 -1.25
C ARG A 59 -23.20 17.10 -2.70
N THR A 60 -24.51 17.22 -2.94
CA THR A 60 -25.07 17.26 -4.31
C THR A 60 -25.19 18.66 -4.90
N ASN A 61 -24.87 19.73 -4.14
CA ASN A 61 -24.89 21.12 -4.62
C ASN A 61 -23.52 21.66 -5.05
N THR A 62 -22.50 20.79 -5.25
CA THR A 62 -21.37 21.16 -6.10
C THR A 62 -21.83 21.03 -7.54
N SER A 63 -21.91 22.16 -8.20
CA SER A 63 -22.21 22.32 -9.63
C SER A 63 -21.53 21.21 -10.44
N PHE A 64 -22.32 20.27 -10.95
CA PHE A 64 -21.93 19.45 -12.09
C PHE A 64 -21.75 20.44 -13.25
N SER A 65 -20.52 20.83 -13.50
CA SER A 65 -20.15 21.36 -14.81
C SER A 65 -20.60 20.31 -15.83
N LYS A 66 -21.47 20.71 -16.76
CA LYS A 66 -21.97 19.87 -17.86
C LYS A 66 -20.81 19.03 -18.39
N ALA A 67 -20.86 17.73 -18.16
CA ALA A 67 -20.04 16.79 -18.88
C ALA A 67 -20.26 17.05 -20.35
N LYS A 68 -19.21 17.36 -21.09
CA LYS A 68 -19.26 17.43 -22.54
C LYS A 68 -19.68 16.03 -23.02
N GLU A 69 -20.91 15.91 -23.44
CA GLU A 69 -21.39 14.72 -24.17
C GLU A 69 -20.49 14.54 -25.38
N GLY A 70 -19.89 13.36 -25.51
CA GLY A 70 -19.22 12.94 -26.73
C GLY A 70 -17.69 12.86 -26.72
N ALA A 71 -16.99 13.02 -25.59
CA ALA A 71 -15.58 12.67 -25.54
C ALA A 71 -15.42 11.14 -25.42
N ILE A 72 -15.26 10.45 -26.57
CA ILE A 72 -14.65 9.12 -26.63
C ILE A 72 -13.35 9.21 -25.81
N PRO A 73 -13.08 8.31 -24.84
CA PRO A 73 -11.82 8.34 -24.10
C PRO A 73 -10.68 8.41 -25.11
N ASP A 74 -9.81 9.41 -24.98
CA ASP A 74 -8.61 9.51 -25.81
C ASP A 74 -7.66 8.38 -25.42
N ASP A 75 -7.90 7.18 -25.97
CA ASP A 75 -7.11 5.96 -25.74
C ASP A 75 -5.68 6.08 -26.29
N LYS A 76 -5.33 7.29 -26.76
CA LYS A 76 -4.01 7.59 -27.28
C LYS A 76 -2.98 7.67 -26.16
N VAL A 77 -1.87 6.98 -26.35
CA VAL A 77 -0.77 6.88 -25.39
C VAL A 77 0.46 7.60 -25.91
N ARG A 78 1.12 8.43 -25.09
CA ARG A 78 2.39 9.07 -25.50
C ARG A 78 3.40 8.03 -25.97
N ILE A 79 4.12 8.32 -27.05
CA ILE A 79 5.07 7.40 -27.70
C ILE A 79 6.10 6.79 -26.72
N ASN A 80 6.68 7.58 -25.81
CA ASN A 80 7.63 7.10 -24.81
C ASN A 80 6.99 6.11 -23.81
N LYS A 81 5.71 6.32 -23.47
CA LYS A 81 4.95 5.41 -22.61
C LYS A 81 4.60 4.13 -23.37
N PHE A 82 4.22 4.23 -24.63
CA PHE A 82 3.90 3.09 -25.49
C PHE A 82 5.10 2.15 -25.64
N LEU A 83 6.28 2.66 -25.97
CA LEU A 83 7.53 1.88 -26.08
C LEU A 83 7.88 1.18 -24.76
N ALA A 84 7.76 1.89 -23.64
CA ALA A 84 8.03 1.32 -22.33
C ALA A 84 7.01 0.22 -21.94
N GLN A 85 5.75 0.34 -22.36
CA GLN A 85 4.71 -0.68 -22.16
C GLN A 85 4.91 -1.91 -23.05
N GLY A 86 5.60 -1.77 -24.15
CA GLY A 86 6.05 -2.86 -25.03
C GLY A 86 7.32 -3.54 -24.54
N GLY A 87 7.82 -3.24 -23.33
CA GLY A 87 8.97 -3.90 -22.70
C GLY A 87 10.32 -3.54 -23.28
N THR A 88 10.38 -2.72 -24.34
CA THR A 88 11.60 -2.45 -25.09
C THR A 88 12.66 -1.71 -24.27
N CYS A 89 12.23 -0.69 -23.47
CA CYS A 89 13.14 0.18 -22.73
C CYS A 89 12.41 0.93 -21.61
N SER A 90 13.13 1.71 -20.81
CA SER A 90 12.51 2.66 -19.87
C SER A 90 11.91 3.86 -20.64
N ARG A 91 10.99 4.61 -20.02
CA ARG A 91 10.42 5.82 -20.62
C ARG A 91 11.48 6.87 -20.97
N ARG A 92 12.54 7.01 -20.15
CA ARG A 92 13.65 7.96 -20.40
C ARG A 92 14.54 7.51 -21.54
N GLU A 93 14.80 6.22 -21.67
CA GLU A 93 15.51 5.65 -22.84
C GLU A 93 14.67 5.78 -24.10
N ALA A 94 13.35 5.53 -24.00
CA ALA A 94 12.42 5.75 -25.12
C ALA A 94 12.48 7.17 -25.67
N GLU A 95 12.60 8.17 -24.81
CA GLU A 95 12.76 9.57 -25.22
C GLU A 95 14.01 9.76 -26.09
N LYS A 96 15.15 9.17 -25.67
CA LYS A 96 16.39 9.21 -26.45
C LYS A 96 16.23 8.50 -27.81
N PHE A 97 15.59 7.33 -27.85
CA PHE A 97 15.37 6.57 -29.07
C PHE A 97 14.43 7.26 -30.05
N VAL A 98 13.37 7.89 -29.55
CA VAL A 98 12.44 8.69 -30.37
C VAL A 98 13.18 9.89 -30.97
N THR A 99 13.91 10.66 -30.17
CA THR A 99 14.69 11.82 -30.67
C THR A 99 15.76 11.41 -31.70
N ALA A 100 16.35 10.20 -31.54
CA ALA A 100 17.32 9.66 -32.49
C ALA A 100 16.68 9.11 -33.79
N GLY A 101 15.35 9.16 -33.94
CA GLY A 101 14.65 8.67 -35.13
C GLY A 101 14.57 7.13 -35.26
N ALA A 102 14.80 6.39 -34.15
CA ALA A 102 14.74 4.93 -34.16
C ALA A 102 13.30 4.36 -34.19
N VAL A 103 12.27 5.24 -34.18
CA VAL A 103 10.87 4.84 -34.09
C VAL A 103 10.10 5.28 -35.34
N THR A 104 9.35 4.34 -35.93
CA THR A 104 8.43 4.63 -37.01
C THR A 104 6.99 4.31 -36.60
N ILE A 105 6.07 5.13 -37.08
CA ILE A 105 4.62 4.94 -36.92
C ILE A 105 3.99 4.97 -38.31
N ASN A 106 3.30 3.89 -38.67
CA ASN A 106 2.69 3.73 -39.98
C ASN A 106 3.70 3.98 -41.14
N GLY A 107 4.96 3.55 -40.94
CA GLY A 107 6.04 3.69 -41.91
C GLY A 107 6.75 5.06 -41.91
N LYS A 108 6.30 6.07 -41.16
CA LYS A 108 6.94 7.37 -41.05
C LYS A 108 7.79 7.48 -39.78
N VAL A 109 9.01 8.01 -39.88
CA VAL A 109 9.86 8.32 -38.73
C VAL A 109 9.23 9.39 -37.86
N VAL A 110 9.17 9.15 -36.54
CA VAL A 110 8.65 10.11 -35.55
C VAL A 110 9.76 10.44 -34.57
N THR A 111 10.09 11.73 -34.45
CA THR A 111 11.10 12.26 -33.50
C THR A 111 10.46 13.11 -32.40
N GLU A 112 9.17 13.34 -32.49
CA GLU A 112 8.41 14.22 -31.59
C GLU A 112 7.92 13.46 -30.35
N LEU A 113 8.37 13.88 -29.17
CA LEU A 113 8.01 13.23 -27.87
C LEU A 113 6.54 13.47 -27.45
N SER A 114 5.91 14.52 -27.99
CA SER A 114 4.51 14.84 -27.76
C SER A 114 3.55 13.90 -28.49
N TYR A 115 4.04 13.16 -29.51
CA TYR A 115 3.22 12.28 -30.33
C TYR A 115 2.44 11.26 -29.47
N LYS A 116 1.16 11.15 -29.77
CA LYS A 116 0.25 10.20 -29.10
C LYS A 116 -0.11 9.08 -30.07
N VAL A 117 0.30 7.87 -29.74
CA VAL A 117 0.03 6.63 -30.48
C VAL A 117 -1.43 6.24 -30.30
N SER A 118 -2.14 6.00 -31.37
CA SER A 118 -3.49 5.43 -31.39
C SER A 118 -3.46 3.89 -31.31
N PRO A 119 -4.52 3.24 -30.84
CA PRO A 119 -4.60 1.76 -30.81
C PRO A 119 -4.45 1.11 -32.19
N SER A 120 -4.80 1.83 -33.27
CA SER A 120 -4.71 1.38 -34.68
C SER A 120 -3.33 1.58 -35.30
N ASP A 121 -2.42 2.33 -34.63
CA ASP A 121 -1.13 2.65 -35.20
C ASP A 121 -0.17 1.45 -35.17
N LEU A 122 0.53 1.24 -36.28
CA LEU A 122 1.62 0.26 -36.37
C LEU A 122 2.93 0.93 -35.94
N VAL A 123 3.37 0.67 -34.72
CA VAL A 123 4.61 1.21 -34.17
C VAL A 123 5.74 0.21 -34.35
N LYS A 124 6.87 0.65 -34.92
CA LYS A 124 8.09 -0.13 -35.01
C LYS A 124 9.25 0.59 -34.32
N PHE A 125 10.09 -0.17 -33.64
CA PHE A 125 11.35 0.27 -33.05
C PHE A 125 12.49 -0.50 -33.71
N ASN A 126 13.45 0.17 -34.31
CA ASN A 126 14.52 -0.44 -35.10
C ASN A 126 13.98 -1.50 -36.11
N GLY A 127 12.87 -1.19 -36.79
CA GLY A 127 12.24 -2.09 -37.75
C GLY A 127 11.35 -3.20 -37.15
N GLN A 128 11.43 -3.46 -35.86
CA GLN A 128 10.62 -4.48 -35.18
C GLN A 128 9.29 -3.91 -34.68
N THR A 129 8.19 -4.61 -34.94
CA THR A 129 6.85 -4.20 -34.45
C THR A 129 6.75 -4.35 -32.94
N ILE A 130 6.38 -3.25 -32.27
CA ILE A 130 6.15 -3.24 -30.82
C ILE A 130 4.69 -3.63 -30.53
N ARG A 131 4.54 -4.59 -29.62
CA ARG A 131 3.25 -5.02 -29.08
C ARG A 131 3.24 -4.84 -27.57
N GLY A 132 2.06 -4.63 -26.99
CA GLY A 132 1.92 -4.57 -25.53
C GLY A 132 2.26 -5.92 -24.87
N GLU A 133 3.08 -5.89 -23.83
CA GLU A 133 3.38 -7.07 -23.01
C GLU A 133 2.21 -7.48 -22.12
N LYS A 134 2.16 -8.79 -21.78
CA LYS A 134 1.26 -9.26 -20.72
C LYS A 134 1.63 -8.63 -19.39
N LYS A 135 0.61 -8.22 -18.61
CA LYS A 135 0.84 -7.64 -17.30
C LYS A 135 1.32 -8.70 -16.31
N LYS A 136 2.40 -8.38 -15.59
CA LYS A 136 3.01 -9.23 -14.56
C LYS A 136 3.02 -8.52 -13.21
N TYR A 137 2.86 -9.31 -12.15
CA TYR A 137 2.82 -8.81 -10.78
C TYR A 137 3.58 -9.80 -9.90
N ILE A 138 4.72 -9.39 -9.39
CA ILE A 138 5.64 -10.20 -8.60
C ILE A 138 5.80 -9.56 -7.22
N LEU A 139 5.52 -10.31 -6.16
CA LEU A 139 5.70 -9.87 -4.79
C LEU A 139 6.97 -10.48 -4.21
N LEU A 140 7.94 -9.63 -3.91
CA LEU A 140 9.20 -10.01 -3.26
C LEU A 140 9.12 -9.71 -1.75
N ASN A 141 9.64 -10.62 -0.92
CA ASN A 141 10.00 -10.33 0.46
C ASN A 141 11.48 -9.93 0.51
N LYS A 142 11.74 -8.64 0.30
CA LYS A 142 13.09 -8.08 0.15
C LYS A 142 13.97 -8.32 1.38
N PRO A 143 15.18 -8.89 1.24
CA PRO A 143 16.17 -8.98 2.31
C PRO A 143 16.90 -7.65 2.51
N LYS A 144 17.75 -7.55 3.54
CA LYS A 144 18.71 -6.45 3.72
C LYS A 144 19.75 -6.41 2.59
N ASP A 145 20.45 -5.29 2.49
CA ASP A 145 21.60 -5.06 1.63
C ASP A 145 21.34 -4.98 0.11
N PHE A 146 20.09 -5.03 -0.31
CA PHE A 146 19.69 -4.77 -1.69
C PHE A 146 19.08 -3.37 -1.83
N ILE A 147 19.52 -2.61 -2.82
CA ILE A 147 18.95 -1.30 -3.14
C ILE A 147 17.78 -1.45 -4.12
N THR A 148 16.78 -0.59 -3.96
CA THR A 148 15.58 -0.59 -4.81
C THR A 148 15.78 0.32 -6.01
N THR A 149 16.43 -0.20 -7.05
CA THR A 149 16.64 0.45 -8.35
C THR A 149 16.61 -0.58 -9.46
N THR A 150 16.35 -0.14 -10.69
CA THR A 150 16.40 -0.97 -11.90
C THR A 150 17.81 -1.03 -12.49
N SER A 151 18.67 -0.05 -12.19
CA SER A 151 20.08 -0.01 -12.58
C SER A 151 20.89 0.67 -11.49
N ASP A 152 22.18 0.34 -11.41
CA ASP A 152 23.12 0.97 -10.46
C ASP A 152 24.50 1.11 -11.09
N ASP A 153 25.03 2.33 -11.07
CA ASP A 153 26.34 2.64 -11.67
C ASP A 153 27.52 2.28 -10.74
N ARG A 154 27.23 1.78 -9.52
CA ARG A 154 28.24 1.45 -8.49
C ARG A 154 28.31 -0.04 -8.14
N ASP A 155 27.80 -0.92 -8.99
CA ASP A 155 27.77 -2.37 -8.83
C ASP A 155 27.24 -2.90 -7.48
N ARG A 156 26.35 -2.12 -6.83
CA ARG A 156 25.70 -2.55 -5.59
C ARG A 156 24.60 -3.57 -5.92
N LYS A 157 24.37 -4.51 -5.01
CA LYS A 157 23.28 -5.49 -5.14
C LYS A 157 21.93 -4.80 -5.28
N THR A 158 21.23 -5.03 -6.39
CA THR A 158 19.92 -4.47 -6.66
C THR A 158 18.81 -5.50 -6.45
N VAL A 159 17.61 -5.05 -6.18
CA VAL A 159 16.44 -5.91 -6.06
C VAL A 159 16.09 -6.62 -7.36
N MET A 160 16.58 -6.14 -8.51
CA MET A 160 16.36 -6.78 -9.81
C MET A 160 17.00 -8.15 -9.89
N GLN A 161 18.19 -8.34 -9.28
CA GLN A 161 18.86 -9.64 -9.21
C GLN A 161 18.02 -10.72 -8.50
N LEU A 162 17.18 -10.30 -7.53
CA LEU A 162 16.33 -11.23 -6.77
C LEU A 162 15.09 -11.70 -7.55
N VAL A 163 14.69 -10.98 -8.60
CA VAL A 163 13.50 -11.25 -9.40
C VAL A 163 13.83 -11.53 -10.87
N GLU A 164 15.09 -11.70 -11.21
CA GLU A 164 15.60 -11.90 -12.59
C GLU A 164 14.88 -13.06 -13.28
N ASN A 165 14.69 -14.16 -12.57
CA ASN A 165 14.05 -15.37 -13.10
C ASN A 165 12.52 -15.42 -12.86
N ALA A 166 11.89 -14.29 -12.50
CA ALA A 166 10.45 -14.27 -12.17
C ALA A 166 9.56 -14.28 -13.42
N CYS A 167 9.99 -13.63 -14.49
CA CYS A 167 9.28 -13.55 -15.77
C CYS A 167 10.21 -12.98 -16.86
N SER A 168 9.83 -13.17 -18.12
CA SER A 168 10.55 -12.63 -19.29
C SER A 168 10.24 -11.16 -19.55
N GLU A 169 9.09 -10.68 -19.07
CA GLU A 169 8.64 -9.31 -19.27
C GLU A 169 9.41 -8.33 -18.39
N ARG A 170 9.58 -7.11 -18.89
CA ARG A 170 10.33 -6.05 -18.20
C ARG A 170 9.54 -5.47 -17.04
N ILE A 171 9.77 -5.99 -15.83
CA ILE A 171 9.17 -5.50 -14.59
C ILE A 171 10.05 -4.48 -13.85
N TYR A 172 9.45 -3.68 -12.98
CA TYR A 172 10.14 -2.70 -12.13
C TYR A 172 9.46 -2.58 -10.76
N PRO A 173 10.19 -2.14 -9.72
CA PRO A 173 9.65 -2.04 -8.37
C PRO A 173 8.59 -0.92 -8.25
N VAL A 174 7.53 -1.21 -7.50
CA VAL A 174 6.46 -0.26 -7.15
C VAL A 174 6.84 0.45 -5.85
N GLY A 175 7.35 1.66 -5.98
CA GLY A 175 7.93 2.39 -4.87
C GLY A 175 9.32 1.87 -4.48
N ARG A 176 9.79 2.26 -3.30
CA ARG A 176 11.12 1.90 -2.82
C ARG A 176 11.09 1.45 -1.36
N LEU A 177 12.05 0.61 -1.02
CA LEU A 177 12.51 0.33 0.34
C LEU A 177 14.00 0.67 0.42
N ASP A 178 14.45 1.20 1.54
CA ASP A 178 15.86 1.48 1.77
C ASP A 178 16.70 0.18 1.76
N ARG A 179 18.02 0.30 1.59
CA ARG A 179 18.95 -0.82 1.60
C ARG A 179 18.77 -1.72 2.82
N ASN A 180 18.67 -1.12 4.02
CA ASN A 180 18.53 -1.82 5.29
C ASN A 180 17.07 -2.07 5.72
N THR A 181 16.09 -1.71 4.89
CA THR A 181 14.68 -2.01 5.13
C THR A 181 14.32 -3.31 4.42
N THR A 182 13.59 -4.16 5.11
CA THR A 182 13.16 -5.47 4.60
C THR A 182 11.66 -5.49 4.33
N GLY A 183 11.17 -6.59 3.75
CA GLY A 183 9.73 -6.85 3.62
C GLY A 183 9.20 -6.71 2.22
N LEU A 184 7.90 -6.53 2.12
CA LEU A 184 7.16 -6.62 0.87
C LEU A 184 7.53 -5.53 -0.12
N LEU A 185 7.89 -5.92 -1.33
CA LEU A 185 8.13 -5.04 -2.47
C LEU A 185 7.44 -5.66 -3.70
N LEU A 186 6.53 -4.92 -4.30
CA LEU A 186 5.83 -5.32 -5.51
C LEU A 186 6.62 -4.89 -6.75
N PHE A 187 6.66 -5.74 -7.77
CA PHE A 187 7.18 -5.46 -9.11
C PHE A 187 6.08 -5.67 -10.14
N THR A 188 6.04 -4.83 -11.15
CA THR A 188 5.07 -4.95 -12.24
C THR A 188 5.53 -4.17 -13.48
N ASN A 189 4.98 -4.52 -14.64
CA ASN A 189 5.02 -3.70 -15.86
C ASN A 189 3.69 -2.93 -16.07
N ASP A 190 2.74 -2.99 -15.12
CA ASP A 190 1.52 -2.20 -15.12
C ASP A 190 1.75 -0.83 -14.50
N GLY A 191 2.16 0.14 -15.33
CA GLY A 191 2.50 1.49 -14.87
C GLY A 191 1.33 2.27 -14.29
N GLU A 192 0.09 1.99 -14.71
CA GLU A 192 -1.09 2.67 -14.16
C GLU A 192 -1.34 2.19 -12.72
N LEU A 193 -1.32 0.87 -12.49
CA LEU A 193 -1.45 0.33 -11.14
C LEU A 193 -0.27 0.76 -10.26
N ALA A 194 0.97 0.71 -10.78
CA ALA A 194 2.14 1.16 -10.04
C ALA A 194 2.02 2.62 -9.59
N LYS A 195 1.56 3.52 -10.49
CA LYS A 195 1.31 4.93 -10.17
C LYS A 195 0.22 5.07 -9.10
N LYS A 196 -0.89 4.34 -9.23
CA LYS A 196 -1.99 4.34 -8.26
C LYS A 196 -1.52 3.95 -6.86
N LEU A 197 -0.76 2.86 -6.74
CA LEU A 197 -0.30 2.32 -5.47
C LEU A 197 0.74 3.20 -4.73
N VAL A 198 1.47 4.04 -5.46
CA VAL A 198 2.52 4.88 -4.87
C VAL A 198 2.03 6.31 -4.60
N HIS A 199 1.05 6.80 -5.36
CA HIS A 199 0.63 8.18 -5.27
C HIS A 199 -0.13 8.47 -3.95
N PRO A 200 0.25 9.51 -3.17
CA PRO A 200 -0.30 9.79 -1.85
C PRO A 200 -1.83 9.94 -1.80
N LYS A 201 -2.45 10.48 -2.87
CA LYS A 201 -3.90 10.71 -2.93
C LYS A 201 -4.76 9.44 -2.79
N HIS A 202 -4.18 8.26 -3.06
CA HIS A 202 -4.90 6.99 -2.99
C HIS A 202 -4.84 6.34 -1.62
N GLY A 203 -4.08 6.89 -0.67
CA GLY A 203 -4.06 6.44 0.71
C GLY A 203 -3.68 4.97 0.91
N VAL A 204 -2.86 4.40 0.01
CA VAL A 204 -2.51 2.98 0.10
C VAL A 204 -1.72 2.71 1.37
N ARG A 205 -2.32 1.93 2.26
CA ARG A 205 -1.77 1.62 3.58
C ARG A 205 -0.50 0.78 3.50
N LYS A 206 0.41 1.04 4.42
CA LYS A 206 1.68 0.31 4.59
C LYS A 206 1.88 0.07 6.07
N ILE A 207 1.99 -1.20 6.47
CA ILE A 207 2.26 -1.55 7.87
C ILE A 207 3.70 -2.03 7.97
N TYR A 208 4.39 -1.47 8.95
CA TYR A 208 5.76 -1.84 9.26
C TYR A 208 5.85 -2.42 10.67
N HIS A 209 6.61 -3.51 10.79
CA HIS A 209 7.14 -3.99 12.04
C HIS A 209 8.48 -3.30 12.29
N VAL A 210 8.57 -2.60 13.40
CA VAL A 210 9.72 -1.82 13.82
C VAL A 210 10.33 -2.44 15.07
N THR A 211 11.66 -2.64 15.08
CA THR A 211 12.41 -2.96 16.31
C THR A 211 13.29 -1.78 16.64
N LEU A 212 13.13 -1.22 17.82
CA LEU A 212 13.87 -0.07 18.33
C LEU A 212 15.08 -0.53 19.16
N ASP A 213 16.01 0.38 19.42
CA ASP A 213 17.18 0.19 20.28
C ASP A 213 16.83 0.15 21.78
N LYS A 214 15.67 0.69 22.16
CA LYS A 214 15.16 0.75 23.54
C LYS A 214 13.63 0.75 23.53
N LYS A 215 13.02 0.45 24.70
CA LYS A 215 11.55 0.40 24.88
C LYS A 215 10.91 1.74 24.55
N LEU A 216 9.91 1.76 23.67
CA LEU A 216 9.13 2.95 23.39
C LEU A 216 8.31 3.35 24.61
N ALA A 217 8.46 4.59 25.05
CA ALA A 217 7.68 5.12 26.17
C ALA A 217 6.21 5.35 25.75
N LYS A 218 5.25 5.08 26.66
CA LYS A 218 3.81 5.21 26.38
C LYS A 218 3.41 6.62 25.91
N HIS A 219 4.00 7.68 26.48
CA HIS A 219 3.72 9.05 26.08
C HIS A 219 4.26 9.38 24.67
N HIS A 220 5.42 8.80 24.26
CA HIS A 220 5.92 8.93 22.90
C HIS A 220 5.05 8.17 21.89
N LEU A 221 4.56 6.95 22.26
CA LEU A 221 3.62 6.21 21.42
C LEU A 221 2.36 7.05 21.17
N ALA A 222 1.77 7.61 22.23
CA ALA A 222 0.58 8.49 22.11
C ALA A 222 0.86 9.77 21.30
N ALA A 223 2.07 10.33 21.38
CA ALA A 223 2.48 11.48 20.58
C ALA A 223 2.62 11.11 19.08
N ILE A 224 3.20 9.95 18.76
CA ILE A 224 3.33 9.44 17.38
C ILE A 224 1.93 9.19 16.79
N GLU A 225 1.01 8.60 17.56
CA GLU A 225 -0.35 8.30 17.12
C GLU A 225 -1.15 9.56 16.73
N LYS A 226 -0.93 10.67 17.43
CA LYS A 226 -1.53 11.97 17.08
C LYS A 226 -0.97 12.58 15.80
N GLY A 227 0.08 11.99 15.24
CA GLY A 227 0.86 12.56 14.14
C GLY A 227 1.85 13.60 14.63
N ILE A 228 2.94 13.74 13.91
CA ILE A 228 4.04 14.67 14.22
C ILE A 228 4.33 15.57 13.02
N THR A 229 5.00 16.70 13.29
CA THR A 229 5.55 17.55 12.24
C THR A 229 7.05 17.31 12.14
N LEU A 230 7.52 16.94 10.95
CA LEU A 230 8.92 16.83 10.61
C LEU A 230 9.38 18.08 9.85
N ASP A 231 10.67 18.19 9.58
CA ASP A 231 11.28 19.29 8.82
C ASP A 231 10.65 19.52 7.43
N ASP A 232 10.14 18.46 6.79
CA ASP A 232 9.45 18.53 5.48
C ASP A 232 7.91 18.52 5.58
N GLY A 233 7.37 18.84 6.75
CA GLY A 233 5.94 19.01 7.01
C GLY A 233 5.27 17.87 7.80
N PRO A 234 3.94 17.91 7.94
CA PRO A 234 3.19 16.96 8.76
C PRO A 234 3.41 15.51 8.34
N ALA A 235 3.62 14.63 9.30
CA ALA A 235 3.78 13.18 9.13
C ALA A 235 2.62 12.46 9.82
N PRO A 236 1.46 12.34 9.17
CA PRO A 236 0.32 11.62 9.71
C PRO A 236 0.66 10.14 9.87
N VAL A 237 0.24 9.58 10.98
CA VAL A 237 0.31 8.16 11.31
C VAL A 237 -1.11 7.64 11.45
N ASP A 238 -1.44 6.57 10.72
CA ASP A 238 -2.79 6.01 10.73
C ASP A 238 -3.04 5.17 11.99
N SER A 239 -2.01 4.46 12.46
CA SER A 239 -2.02 3.68 13.70
C SER A 239 -0.61 3.37 14.16
N VAL A 240 -0.40 3.28 15.48
CA VAL A 240 0.83 2.77 16.08
C VAL A 240 0.48 1.99 17.35
N SER A 241 1.08 0.81 17.53
CA SER A 241 0.81 -0.05 18.70
C SER A 241 2.03 -0.89 19.06
N TYR A 242 2.11 -1.29 20.33
CA TYR A 242 3.02 -2.37 20.71
C TYR A 242 2.55 -3.70 20.12
N ILE A 243 3.50 -4.58 19.81
CA ILE A 243 3.19 -5.92 19.32
C ILE A 243 2.83 -6.78 20.53
N GLU A 244 1.66 -7.41 20.46
CA GLU A 244 1.16 -8.27 21.53
C GLU A 244 2.13 -9.44 21.80
N GLY A 245 2.44 -9.67 23.08
CA GLY A 245 3.37 -10.73 23.49
C GLY A 245 4.85 -10.42 23.26
N ALA A 246 5.20 -9.27 22.67
CA ALA A 246 6.58 -8.85 22.45
C ALA A 246 7.04 -7.78 23.45
N SER A 247 8.36 -7.51 23.48
CA SER A 247 8.94 -6.38 24.20
C SER A 247 8.44 -5.05 23.62
N HIS A 248 8.31 -4.01 24.46
CA HIS A 248 7.93 -2.65 24.02
C HIS A 248 8.95 -1.98 23.07
N GLU A 249 10.05 -2.63 22.75
CA GLU A 249 10.95 -2.27 21.65
C GLU A 249 10.36 -2.62 20.28
N GLN A 250 9.38 -3.55 20.24
CA GLN A 250 8.74 -3.99 19.00
C GLN A 250 7.39 -3.32 18.84
N VAL A 251 7.25 -2.57 17.74
CA VAL A 251 6.07 -1.74 17.45
C VAL A 251 5.57 -2.00 16.04
N GLY A 252 4.26 -2.02 15.88
CA GLY A 252 3.59 -1.93 14.59
C GLY A 252 3.27 -0.47 14.30
N ILE A 253 3.57 0.01 13.08
CA ILE A 253 3.16 1.34 12.62
C ILE A 253 2.50 1.24 11.26
N GLU A 254 1.33 1.85 11.12
CA GLU A 254 0.60 1.99 9.86
C GLU A 254 0.67 3.43 9.35
N ILE A 255 1.03 3.58 8.07
CA ILE A 255 1.07 4.86 7.36
C ILE A 255 0.57 4.69 5.92
N HIS A 256 0.00 5.74 5.34
CA HIS A 256 -0.34 5.79 3.91
C HIS A 256 0.63 6.66 3.09
N ILE A 257 1.34 7.57 3.71
CA ILE A 257 2.33 8.43 3.04
C ILE A 257 3.62 7.67 2.70
N GLY A 258 4.42 8.20 1.76
CA GLY A 258 5.62 7.54 1.23
C GLY A 258 6.81 8.49 1.07
N ARG A 259 7.06 9.40 2.04
CA ARG A 259 8.23 10.30 2.00
C ARG A 259 9.52 9.55 2.32
N ASN A 260 10.65 10.17 1.95
CA ASN A 260 11.97 9.59 2.19
C ASN A 260 12.16 9.25 3.67
N ARG A 261 12.52 7.99 3.96
CA ARG A 261 12.81 7.45 5.30
C ARG A 261 11.79 7.83 6.39
N ILE A 262 10.51 8.02 6.02
CA ILE A 262 9.50 8.61 6.90
C ILE A 262 9.37 7.88 8.25
N VAL A 263 9.27 6.54 8.25
CA VAL A 263 9.18 5.76 9.49
C VAL A 263 10.41 5.95 10.37
N ARG A 264 11.61 5.96 9.78
CA ARG A 264 12.85 6.19 10.54
C ARG A 264 12.87 7.58 11.17
N ARG A 265 12.54 8.61 10.41
CA ARG A 265 12.51 10.00 10.88
C ARG A 265 11.47 10.22 11.98
N ILE A 266 10.32 9.54 11.92
CA ILE A 266 9.31 9.56 12.99
C ILE A 266 9.91 9.10 14.32
N PHE A 267 10.60 7.96 14.38
CA PHE A 267 11.19 7.46 15.61
C PHE A 267 12.46 8.19 16.00
N GLU A 268 13.26 8.62 15.03
CA GLU A 268 14.49 9.41 15.23
C GLU A 268 14.17 10.77 15.90
N SER A 269 13.02 11.41 15.59
CA SER A 269 12.61 12.67 16.23
C SER A 269 12.31 12.55 17.73
N PHE A 270 12.06 11.34 18.23
CA PHE A 270 11.92 11.04 19.67
C PHE A 270 13.18 10.41 20.27
N GLY A 271 14.30 10.41 19.55
CA GLY A 271 15.59 9.88 20.02
C GLY A 271 15.66 8.35 20.06
N TYR A 272 14.89 7.64 19.22
CA TYR A 272 14.99 6.19 19.05
C TYR A 272 15.73 5.84 17.75
N LYS A 273 16.55 4.79 17.81
CA LYS A 273 17.18 4.16 16.65
C LYS A 273 16.36 2.95 16.20
N ILE A 274 16.07 2.86 14.90
CA ILE A 274 15.43 1.65 14.33
C ILE A 274 16.51 0.64 13.99
N MET A 275 16.55 -0.47 14.71
CA MET A 275 17.44 -1.61 14.53
C MET A 275 16.95 -2.50 13.37
N HIS A 276 15.64 -2.77 13.31
CA HIS A 276 15.01 -3.51 12.22
C HIS A 276 13.75 -2.80 11.75
N LEU A 277 13.58 -2.73 10.44
CA LEU A 277 12.40 -2.17 9.79
C LEU A 277 11.92 -3.14 8.71
N ASP A 278 10.72 -3.63 8.83
CA ASP A 278 10.17 -4.67 7.99
C ASP A 278 8.75 -4.31 7.51
N ARG A 279 8.56 -4.09 6.22
CA ARG A 279 7.21 -3.84 5.69
C ARG A 279 6.43 -5.14 5.61
N VAL A 280 5.46 -5.31 6.50
CA VAL A 280 4.67 -6.56 6.64
C VAL A 280 3.37 -6.54 5.84
N VAL A 281 2.83 -5.34 5.54
CA VAL A 281 1.65 -5.14 4.68
C VAL A 281 1.91 -4.03 3.67
N PHE A 282 1.46 -4.24 2.44
CA PHE A 282 1.44 -3.24 1.37
C PHE A 282 0.10 -3.32 0.63
N GLY A 283 -0.78 -2.34 0.88
CA GLY A 283 -2.17 -2.38 0.41
C GLY A 283 -2.92 -3.58 0.97
N SER A 284 -3.36 -4.48 0.11
CA SER A 284 -3.99 -5.76 0.46
C SER A 284 -3.00 -6.93 0.61
N LEU A 285 -1.71 -6.72 0.27
CA LEU A 285 -0.71 -7.78 0.25
C LEU A 285 -0.09 -8.00 1.63
N THR A 286 0.11 -9.26 2.00
CA THR A 286 0.76 -9.69 3.23
C THR A 286 1.97 -10.59 2.94
N LYS A 287 2.78 -10.90 3.97
CA LYS A 287 3.95 -11.78 3.85
C LYS A 287 3.61 -13.28 3.81
N LYS A 288 2.32 -13.63 3.83
CA LYS A 288 1.89 -15.02 3.78
C LYS A 288 2.52 -15.72 2.58
N ASP A 289 3.09 -16.88 2.82
CA ASP A 289 3.69 -17.77 1.82
C ASP A 289 4.89 -17.19 1.03
N VAL A 290 5.49 -16.08 1.49
CA VAL A 290 6.68 -15.50 0.85
C VAL A 290 7.84 -15.43 1.84
N LYS A 291 8.78 -16.38 1.74
CA LYS A 291 9.99 -16.41 2.57
C LYS A 291 10.90 -15.21 2.29
N ARG A 292 11.75 -14.83 3.26
CA ARG A 292 12.73 -13.76 3.09
C ARG A 292 13.68 -14.07 1.92
N GLY A 293 13.84 -13.12 1.00
CA GLY A 293 14.64 -13.28 -0.23
C GLY A 293 13.93 -13.98 -1.38
N SER A 294 12.74 -14.53 -1.15
CA SER A 294 11.93 -15.19 -2.20
C SER A 294 10.83 -14.27 -2.71
N TRP A 295 10.30 -14.61 -3.86
CA TRP A 295 9.18 -13.94 -4.51
C TRP A 295 8.07 -14.93 -4.88
N LYS A 296 6.89 -14.40 -5.15
CA LYS A 296 5.77 -15.13 -5.78
C LYS A 296 5.08 -14.28 -6.84
N SER A 297 4.49 -14.91 -7.84
CA SER A 297 3.53 -14.26 -8.73
C SER A 297 2.21 -14.04 -8.00
N LEU A 298 1.60 -12.86 -8.16
CA LEU A 298 0.26 -12.62 -7.62
C LEU A 298 -0.80 -13.33 -8.47
N ASP A 299 -1.79 -13.85 -7.83
CA ASP A 299 -2.96 -14.40 -8.49
C ASP A 299 -3.94 -13.27 -8.92
N LYS A 300 -4.96 -13.65 -9.70
CA LYS A 300 -5.96 -12.70 -10.21
C LYS A 300 -6.69 -11.98 -9.06
N LYS A 301 -7.03 -12.70 -7.97
CA LYS A 301 -7.76 -12.13 -6.82
C LYS A 301 -6.92 -11.08 -6.10
N GLU A 302 -5.63 -11.37 -5.87
CA GLU A 302 -4.69 -10.43 -5.25
C GLU A 302 -4.52 -9.16 -6.10
N VAL A 303 -4.44 -9.30 -7.44
CA VAL A 303 -4.35 -8.16 -8.36
C VAL A 303 -5.64 -7.35 -8.38
N ASP A 304 -6.80 -8.00 -8.42
CA ASP A 304 -8.09 -7.30 -8.41
C ASP A 304 -8.31 -6.52 -7.10
N LEU A 305 -7.92 -7.09 -5.95
CA LEU A 305 -7.92 -6.36 -4.66
C LEU A 305 -6.99 -5.13 -4.68
N LEU A 306 -5.81 -5.21 -5.31
CA LEU A 306 -4.94 -4.05 -5.46
C LEU A 306 -5.54 -2.96 -6.37
N ARG A 307 -6.30 -3.34 -7.38
CA ARG A 307 -6.99 -2.41 -8.29
C ARG A 307 -8.16 -1.69 -7.65
N MET A 308 -8.78 -2.29 -6.63
CA MET A 308 -9.90 -1.69 -5.88
C MET A 308 -9.46 -0.60 -4.91
N LEU A 309 -8.17 -0.57 -4.48
CA LEU A 309 -7.60 0.48 -3.64
C LEU A 309 -7.58 1.84 -4.38
#